data_da0aa47277fe54b49b0dc71534ac229f
#
_entry.id   da0aa47277fe54b49b0dc71534ac229f
#
_cell.length_a   1.000
_cell.length_b   1.000
_cell.length_c   1.000
_cell.angle_alpha   90.00
_cell.angle_beta   90.00
_cell.angle_gamma   90.00
#
_symmetry.space_group_name_H-M   'P 1'
#
loop_
_entity.id
_entity.type
_entity.pdbx_description
1 polymer ?
#
loop_
_entity_poly.entity_id
_entity_poly.type
_entity_poly.pdbx_seq_one_letter_code
_entity_poly.pdbx_strand_id
1 'polypeptide(L)'
;MISPGKKRPEMEKFKEIKYAHRGLHDSTRAENSLSAFAKAKEMGFGIELDVRLSKDGELVVFHDNNLTRMAGIEGKVIDFTAEELSKMSLSGTSDGVPTFRQVLDLIDGAVPLIIEIKMSGNECGVAEKLMEVIDGYTGDYVVESFNPKALKIVIKKRPDILRGILSMEYLKEEKHKGSLLYGLLQHLMLNFMVRPDFIAYEKTGYAVWGLRFVRRSFGTALITWTVKSAEEEMEAISHGFDTVIFEGYIPEK
;
A
#
# COMPACT_ATOMS: atom_id res chain seq x y z
N MET A 1 -5.87 1.48 24.49
CA MET A 1 -4.73 2.42 24.41
C MET A 1 -4.25 2.48 22.97
N ILE A 2 -4.24 3.66 22.38
CA ILE A 2 -3.62 3.90 21.06
C ILE A 2 -2.12 3.86 21.31
N SER A 3 -1.44 2.80 20.90
CA SER A 3 0.02 2.68 21.06
C SER A 3 0.63 2.51 19.68
N PRO A 4 1.43 3.47 19.21
CA PRO A 4 2.25 3.27 18.03
C PRO A 4 3.38 2.27 18.33
N GLY A 5 4.07 1.83 17.29
CA GLY A 5 5.33 1.14 17.41
C GLY A 5 6.38 1.99 18.13
N LYS A 6 7.51 1.41 18.45
CA LYS A 6 8.68 2.20 18.87
C LYS A 6 9.08 3.09 17.70
N LYS A 7 9.48 4.35 17.98
CA LYS A 7 10.12 5.18 16.95
C LYS A 7 11.29 4.39 16.37
N ARG A 8 11.27 4.15 15.08
CA ARG A 8 12.35 3.50 14.36
C ARG A 8 13.04 4.52 13.46
N PRO A 9 14.31 4.82 13.70
CA PRO A 9 15.06 5.77 12.87
C PRO A 9 15.01 5.44 11.38
N GLU A 10 14.91 4.16 11.05
CA GLU A 10 14.83 3.66 9.68
C GLU A 10 13.61 4.19 8.92
N MET A 11 12.56 4.65 9.63
CA MET A 11 11.37 5.23 9.00
C MET A 11 11.65 6.62 8.39
N GLU A 12 12.67 7.33 8.84
CA GLU A 12 12.95 8.70 8.37
C GLU A 12 13.21 8.75 6.87
N LYS A 13 13.98 7.81 6.33
CA LYS A 13 14.28 7.75 4.88
C LYS A 13 13.03 7.58 4.01
N PHE A 14 11.98 6.94 4.54
CA PHE A 14 10.72 6.74 3.80
C PHE A 14 9.85 8.00 3.78
N LYS A 15 10.07 8.96 4.66
CA LYS A 15 9.34 10.23 4.72
C LYS A 15 9.86 11.26 3.71
N GLU A 16 11.09 11.09 3.25
CA GLU A 16 11.75 12.00 2.31
C GLU A 16 11.41 11.70 0.85
N ILE A 17 10.71 10.60 0.59
CA ILE A 17 10.41 10.09 -0.76
C ILE A 17 8.91 10.15 -1.01
N LYS A 18 8.53 10.53 -2.22
CA LYS A 18 7.15 10.48 -2.72
C LYS A 18 6.95 9.20 -3.51
N TYR A 19 5.78 8.58 -3.35
CA TYR A 19 5.50 7.25 -3.88
C TYR A 19 4.47 7.31 -4.99
N ALA A 20 4.80 6.73 -6.15
CA ALA A 20 3.87 6.57 -7.25
C ALA A 20 2.85 5.46 -6.90
N HIS A 21 1.58 5.83 -6.79
CA HIS A 21 0.47 4.92 -6.51
C HIS A 21 0.34 3.89 -7.62
N ARG A 22 0.61 2.61 -7.31
CA ARG A 22 0.63 1.51 -8.29
C ARG A 22 1.60 1.74 -9.46
N GLY A 23 2.72 2.47 -9.21
CA GLY A 23 3.66 2.89 -10.23
C GLY A 23 3.26 4.16 -11.00
N LEU A 24 4.11 4.65 -11.89
CA LEU A 24 3.78 5.78 -12.78
C LEU A 24 2.99 5.29 -14.00
N HIS A 25 1.73 4.98 -13.77
CA HIS A 25 0.79 4.53 -14.79
C HIS A 25 0.11 5.68 -15.53
N ASP A 26 -0.33 5.42 -16.75
CA ASP A 26 -1.06 6.36 -17.63
C ASP A 26 -1.86 5.60 -18.70
N SER A 27 -2.27 6.27 -19.77
CA SER A 27 -3.01 5.64 -20.87
C SER A 27 -2.22 4.56 -21.64
N THR A 28 -0.90 4.46 -21.45
CA THR A 28 0.00 3.52 -22.15
C THR A 28 0.61 2.45 -21.25
N ARG A 29 0.56 2.68 -19.97
CA ARG A 29 1.09 1.81 -18.91
C ARG A 29 0.01 1.56 -17.86
N ALA A 30 -0.34 0.30 -17.65
CA ALA A 30 -1.35 -0.07 -16.67
C ALA A 30 -0.85 0.14 -15.22
N GLU A 31 -1.78 0.42 -14.29
CA GLU A 31 -1.47 0.38 -12.85
C GLU A 31 -0.96 -1.01 -12.44
N ASN A 32 -0.07 -1.08 -11.45
CA ASN A 32 0.51 -2.32 -10.94
C ASN A 32 1.21 -3.18 -12.02
N SER A 33 1.76 -2.55 -13.07
CA SER A 33 2.47 -3.23 -14.15
C SER A 33 3.97 -2.99 -14.10
N LEU A 34 4.75 -3.89 -14.74
CA LEU A 34 6.20 -3.73 -14.84
C LEU A 34 6.59 -2.43 -15.57
N SER A 35 5.82 -2.01 -16.58
CA SER A 35 6.09 -0.78 -17.32
C SER A 35 5.89 0.47 -16.46
N ALA A 36 4.85 0.51 -15.62
CA ALA A 36 4.60 1.61 -14.69
C ALA A 36 5.68 1.66 -13.58
N PHE A 37 6.13 0.52 -13.10
CA PHE A 37 7.21 0.44 -12.11
C PHE A 37 8.56 0.83 -12.69
N ALA A 38 8.89 0.38 -13.91
CA ALA A 38 10.09 0.82 -14.61
C ALA A 38 10.15 2.34 -14.78
N LYS A 39 9.00 2.96 -15.10
CA LYS A 39 8.92 4.42 -15.23
C LYS A 39 9.08 5.15 -13.90
N ALA A 40 8.51 4.64 -12.81
CA ALA A 40 8.70 5.21 -11.47
C ALA A 40 10.18 5.10 -11.04
N LYS A 41 10.82 3.95 -11.26
CA LYS A 41 12.25 3.71 -11.02
C LYS A 41 13.12 4.68 -11.81
N GLU A 42 12.87 4.83 -13.12
CA GLU A 42 13.60 5.76 -14.00
C GLU A 42 13.55 7.19 -13.47
N MET A 43 12.39 7.60 -12.99
CA MET A 43 12.18 8.94 -12.44
C MET A 43 12.60 9.07 -10.97
N GLY A 44 13.06 8.00 -10.31
CA GLY A 44 13.55 8.00 -8.93
C GLY A 44 12.47 8.24 -7.87
N PHE A 45 11.22 7.92 -8.16
CA PHE A 45 10.13 7.89 -7.18
C PHE A 45 10.08 6.55 -6.48
N GLY A 46 9.69 6.55 -5.21
CA GLY A 46 9.25 5.33 -4.54
C GLY A 46 8.02 4.75 -5.22
N ILE A 47 7.73 3.50 -4.97
CA ILE A 47 6.60 2.80 -5.58
C ILE A 47 5.71 2.26 -4.48
N GLU A 48 4.42 2.56 -4.54
CA GLU A 48 3.40 1.83 -3.82
C GLU A 48 2.80 0.78 -4.75
N LEU A 49 2.52 -0.42 -4.23
CA LEU A 49 1.97 -1.55 -4.99
C LEU A 49 1.16 -2.50 -4.11
N ASP A 50 0.26 -3.27 -4.74
CA ASP A 50 -0.68 -4.17 -4.10
C ASP A 50 -0.35 -5.64 -4.37
N VAL A 51 -0.26 -6.50 -3.33
CA VAL A 51 -0.01 -7.92 -3.51
C VAL A 51 -1.21 -8.80 -3.16
N ARG A 52 -1.45 -9.82 -4.00
CA ARG A 52 -2.47 -10.86 -3.84
C ARG A 52 -1.93 -12.24 -4.15
N LEU A 53 -2.69 -13.28 -3.81
CA LEU A 53 -2.39 -14.64 -4.23
C LEU A 53 -3.14 -15.01 -5.51
N SER A 54 -2.44 -15.69 -6.40
CA SER A 54 -2.99 -16.44 -7.53
C SER A 54 -3.49 -17.82 -7.09
N LYS A 55 -4.15 -18.55 -8.00
CA LYS A 55 -4.65 -19.91 -7.79
C LYS A 55 -3.57 -20.91 -7.39
N ASP A 56 -2.40 -20.79 -7.98
CA ASP A 56 -1.23 -21.63 -7.74
C ASP A 56 -0.36 -21.16 -6.57
N GLY A 57 -0.85 -20.15 -5.80
CA GLY A 57 -0.19 -19.68 -4.58
C GLY A 57 1.01 -18.75 -4.81
N GLU A 58 1.18 -18.21 -6.02
CA GLU A 58 2.17 -17.20 -6.30
C GLU A 58 1.67 -15.82 -5.88
N LEU A 59 2.57 -14.93 -5.44
CA LEU A 59 2.26 -13.52 -5.24
C LEU A 59 2.25 -12.81 -6.58
N VAL A 60 1.11 -12.20 -6.89
CA VAL A 60 0.93 -11.33 -8.06
C VAL A 60 0.62 -9.91 -7.60
N VAL A 61 0.93 -8.93 -8.45
CA VAL A 61 0.74 -7.53 -8.13
C VAL A 61 -0.54 -7.04 -8.82
N PHE A 62 -1.59 -6.82 -8.01
CA PHE A 62 -2.92 -6.43 -8.50
C PHE A 62 -3.79 -5.86 -7.37
N HIS A 63 -4.52 -4.77 -7.65
CA HIS A 63 -5.31 -4.10 -6.61
C HIS A 63 -6.63 -4.79 -6.29
N ASP A 64 -7.48 -5.03 -7.29
CA ASP A 64 -8.85 -5.50 -7.10
C ASP A 64 -8.91 -6.99 -6.73
N ASN A 65 -9.98 -7.42 -6.10
CA ASN A 65 -10.22 -8.84 -5.88
C ASN A 65 -10.67 -9.55 -7.17
N ASN A 66 -11.33 -8.83 -8.08
CA ASN A 66 -11.79 -9.32 -9.38
C ASN A 66 -11.05 -8.67 -10.54
N LEU A 67 -11.11 -9.29 -11.71
CA LEU A 67 -10.37 -8.87 -12.90
C LEU A 67 -11.14 -7.91 -13.81
N THR A 68 -12.43 -7.66 -13.52
CA THR A 68 -13.36 -6.99 -14.42
C THR A 68 -12.90 -5.59 -14.80
N ARG A 69 -12.48 -4.76 -13.84
CA ARG A 69 -12.10 -3.36 -14.10
C ARG A 69 -10.87 -3.25 -14.98
N MET A 70 -9.84 -4.07 -14.69
CA MET A 70 -8.53 -3.92 -15.33
C MET A 70 -8.35 -4.81 -16.55
N ALA A 71 -8.93 -6.02 -16.55
CA ALA A 71 -8.75 -6.99 -17.62
C ALA A 71 -10.03 -7.23 -18.44
N GLY A 72 -11.20 -6.72 -18.01
CA GLY A 72 -12.47 -7.01 -18.68
C GLY A 72 -12.97 -8.46 -18.56
N ILE A 73 -12.35 -9.24 -17.68
CA ILE A 73 -12.61 -10.68 -17.51
C ILE A 73 -13.40 -10.89 -16.21
N GLU A 74 -14.44 -11.72 -16.26
CA GLU A 74 -15.13 -12.14 -15.04
C GLU A 74 -14.31 -13.17 -14.26
N GLY A 75 -14.27 -13.03 -12.94
CA GLY A 75 -13.54 -13.91 -12.04
C GLY A 75 -12.65 -13.14 -11.06
N LYS A 76 -12.13 -13.86 -10.07
CA LYS A 76 -11.24 -13.31 -9.05
C LYS A 76 -9.79 -13.66 -9.39
N VAL A 77 -8.86 -12.86 -8.90
CA VAL A 77 -7.41 -13.12 -9.05
C VAL A 77 -7.05 -14.55 -8.59
N ILE A 78 -7.61 -15.00 -7.47
CA ILE A 78 -7.37 -16.33 -6.90
C ILE A 78 -7.91 -17.50 -7.76
N ASP A 79 -8.73 -17.24 -8.76
CA ASP A 79 -9.29 -18.29 -9.64
C ASP A 79 -8.33 -18.65 -10.79
N PHE A 80 -7.28 -17.86 -11.03
CA PHE A 80 -6.32 -17.99 -12.13
C PHE A 80 -4.90 -18.19 -11.63
N THR A 81 -4.12 -18.98 -12.37
CA THR A 81 -2.68 -19.14 -12.12
C THR A 81 -1.91 -17.85 -12.46
N ALA A 82 -0.71 -17.69 -11.91
CA ALA A 82 0.14 -16.54 -12.23
C ALA A 82 0.46 -16.47 -13.74
N GLU A 83 0.63 -17.64 -14.40
CA GLU A 83 0.85 -17.71 -15.85
C GLU A 83 -0.36 -17.22 -16.66
N GLU A 84 -1.59 -17.61 -16.27
CA GLU A 84 -2.82 -17.14 -16.91
C GLU A 84 -2.99 -15.63 -16.72
N LEU A 85 -2.76 -15.12 -15.52
CA LEU A 85 -2.82 -13.70 -15.18
C LEU A 85 -1.80 -12.87 -15.99
N SER A 86 -0.60 -13.38 -16.19
CA SER A 86 0.45 -12.67 -16.93
C SER A 86 0.13 -12.46 -18.42
N LYS A 87 -0.78 -13.25 -18.97
CA LYS A 87 -1.23 -13.18 -20.38
C LYS A 87 -2.44 -12.26 -20.59
N MET A 88 -3.03 -11.74 -19.51
CA MET A 88 -4.18 -10.84 -19.57
C MET A 88 -3.73 -9.43 -19.90
N SER A 89 -4.38 -8.77 -20.86
CA SER A 89 -4.13 -7.36 -21.15
C SER A 89 -4.79 -6.47 -20.10
N LEU A 90 -4.02 -5.61 -19.47
CA LEU A 90 -4.52 -4.68 -18.46
C LEU A 90 -4.89 -3.34 -19.11
N SER A 91 -6.13 -2.89 -18.92
CA SER A 91 -6.63 -1.60 -19.43
C SER A 91 -6.38 -1.38 -20.93
N GLY A 92 -6.34 -2.45 -21.72
CA GLY A 92 -6.07 -2.40 -23.16
C GLY A 92 -4.62 -2.13 -23.55
N THR A 93 -3.69 -2.16 -22.58
CA THR A 93 -2.24 -2.04 -22.84
C THR A 93 -1.61 -3.41 -23.16
N SER A 94 -0.32 -3.44 -23.45
CA SER A 94 0.45 -4.67 -23.58
C SER A 94 0.89 -5.27 -22.24
N ASP A 95 0.60 -4.58 -21.13
CA ASP A 95 0.97 -5.04 -19.79
C ASP A 95 0.08 -6.20 -19.34
N GLY A 96 0.71 -7.23 -18.73
CA GLY A 96 0.03 -8.30 -18.00
C GLY A 96 0.18 -8.11 -16.48
N VAL A 97 -0.49 -8.98 -15.70
CA VAL A 97 -0.33 -9.00 -14.25
C VAL A 97 1.04 -9.60 -13.90
N PRO A 98 1.96 -8.84 -13.28
CA PRO A 98 3.28 -9.38 -12.95
C PRO A 98 3.23 -10.19 -11.65
N THR A 99 4.14 -11.14 -11.50
CA THR A 99 4.46 -11.71 -10.19
C THR A 99 5.24 -10.69 -9.35
N PHE A 100 5.10 -10.77 -8.04
CA PHE A 100 5.83 -9.88 -7.14
C PHE A 100 7.36 -10.09 -7.26
N ARG A 101 7.82 -11.31 -7.56
CA ARG A 101 9.23 -11.59 -7.82
C ARG A 101 9.76 -10.82 -9.03
N GLN A 102 9.02 -10.80 -10.14
CA GLN A 102 9.39 -10.00 -11.31
C GLN A 102 9.53 -8.51 -10.98
N VAL A 103 8.67 -8.00 -10.08
CA VAL A 103 8.78 -6.60 -9.62
C VAL A 103 10.04 -6.39 -8.78
N LEU A 104 10.35 -7.30 -7.84
CA LEU A 104 11.57 -7.21 -7.03
C LEU A 104 12.83 -7.24 -7.91
N ASP A 105 12.87 -8.15 -8.90
CA ASP A 105 13.97 -8.26 -9.86
C ASP A 105 14.12 -6.99 -10.72
N LEU A 106 12.99 -6.40 -11.17
CA LEU A 106 12.99 -5.16 -11.93
C LEU A 106 13.52 -3.99 -11.11
N ILE A 107 13.07 -3.85 -9.87
CA ILE A 107 13.43 -2.70 -9.02
C ILE A 107 14.86 -2.82 -8.52
N ASP A 108 15.27 -4.01 -8.09
CA ASP A 108 16.64 -4.33 -7.67
C ASP A 108 17.21 -3.31 -6.65
N GLY A 109 16.37 -2.92 -5.69
CA GLY A 109 16.75 -1.98 -4.63
C GLY A 109 16.93 -0.51 -5.05
N ALA A 110 16.67 -0.15 -6.32
CA ALA A 110 16.96 1.19 -6.85
C ALA A 110 16.05 2.29 -6.23
N VAL A 111 14.82 1.95 -5.84
CA VAL A 111 13.87 2.85 -5.19
C VAL A 111 13.12 2.09 -4.10
N PRO A 112 12.65 2.77 -3.03
CA PRO A 112 11.93 2.11 -1.96
C PRO A 112 10.51 1.71 -2.36
N LEU A 113 10.00 0.64 -1.71
CA LEU A 113 8.67 0.10 -1.93
C LEU A 113 7.78 0.29 -0.71
N ILE A 114 6.52 0.66 -0.94
CA ILE A 114 5.40 0.47 -0.02
C ILE A 114 4.56 -0.68 -0.57
N ILE A 115 4.43 -1.77 0.19
CA ILE A 115 3.77 -3.00 -0.25
C ILE A 115 2.47 -3.17 0.53
N GLU A 116 1.33 -2.96 -0.15
CA GLU A 116 0.03 -3.21 0.47
C GLU A 116 -0.34 -4.70 0.41
N ILE A 117 -0.59 -5.29 1.58
CA ILE A 117 -1.09 -6.66 1.69
C ILE A 117 -2.61 -6.65 1.55
N LYS A 118 -3.12 -7.06 0.38
CA LYS A 118 -4.56 -7.20 0.10
C LYS A 118 -5.08 -8.51 0.66
N MET A 119 -5.76 -8.44 1.79
CA MET A 119 -6.43 -9.60 2.39
C MET A 119 -7.93 -9.48 2.30
N SER A 120 -8.58 -10.50 1.71
CA SER A 120 -10.03 -10.65 1.75
C SER A 120 -10.43 -11.50 2.97
N GLY A 121 -11.14 -10.90 3.92
CA GLY A 121 -11.64 -11.62 5.11
C GLY A 121 -10.51 -12.20 5.99
N ASN A 122 -10.44 -13.53 6.10
CA ASN A 122 -9.48 -14.25 6.93
C ASN A 122 -8.37 -14.94 6.13
N GLU A 123 -8.19 -14.62 4.85
CA GLU A 123 -7.18 -15.23 3.97
C GLU A 123 -5.77 -14.74 4.34
N CYS A 124 -5.18 -15.38 5.35
CA CYS A 124 -3.86 -15.00 5.86
C CYS A 124 -2.70 -15.34 4.90
N GLY A 125 -2.93 -16.18 3.90
CA GLY A 125 -1.88 -16.70 3.01
C GLY A 125 -1.07 -15.63 2.26
N VAL A 126 -1.69 -14.49 1.91
CA VAL A 126 -0.97 -13.39 1.23
C VAL A 126 0.17 -12.85 2.10
N ALA A 127 -0.10 -12.56 3.38
CA ALA A 127 0.91 -12.05 4.29
C ALA A 127 2.00 -13.08 4.58
N GLU A 128 1.64 -14.36 4.67
CA GLU A 128 2.58 -15.45 4.90
C GLU A 128 3.51 -15.64 3.70
N LYS A 129 2.94 -15.66 2.50
CA LYS A 129 3.71 -15.80 1.25
C LYS A 129 4.59 -14.57 0.99
N LEU A 130 4.12 -13.36 1.34
CA LEU A 130 4.96 -12.16 1.23
C LEU A 130 6.24 -12.30 2.06
N MET A 131 6.14 -12.81 3.29
CA MET A 131 7.31 -12.99 4.14
C MET A 131 8.31 -14.02 3.58
N GLU A 132 7.84 -14.98 2.78
CA GLU A 132 8.68 -15.94 2.08
C GLU A 132 9.36 -15.34 0.85
N VAL A 133 8.59 -14.63 0.01
CA VAL A 133 9.09 -14.10 -1.27
C VAL A 133 10.06 -12.95 -1.07
N ILE A 134 9.82 -12.09 -0.04
CA ILE A 134 10.66 -10.93 0.22
C ILE A 134 11.94 -11.27 0.99
N ASP A 135 12.07 -12.51 1.47
CA ASP A 135 13.27 -12.94 2.16
C ASP A 135 14.48 -12.89 1.24
N GLY A 136 15.55 -12.25 1.71
CA GLY A 136 16.75 -12.00 0.92
C GLY A 136 16.70 -10.78 0.00
N TYR A 137 15.57 -10.06 -0.12
CA TYR A 137 15.56 -8.80 -0.84
C TYR A 137 16.28 -7.70 -0.04
N THR A 138 17.25 -7.04 -0.67
CA THR A 138 18.14 -6.06 -0.02
C THR A 138 17.72 -4.61 -0.22
N GLY A 139 16.70 -4.35 -1.06
CA GLY A 139 16.15 -3.01 -1.27
C GLY A 139 15.34 -2.52 -0.06
N ASP A 140 15.12 -1.22 -0.03
CA ASP A 140 14.30 -0.58 1.00
C ASP A 140 12.82 -0.84 0.78
N TYR A 141 12.11 -1.31 1.80
CA TYR A 141 10.66 -1.49 1.74
C TYR A 141 9.99 -1.36 3.10
N VAL A 142 8.72 -1.06 3.06
CA VAL A 142 7.78 -1.13 4.17
C VAL A 142 6.52 -1.88 3.73
N VAL A 143 5.79 -2.45 4.66
CA VAL A 143 4.51 -3.12 4.37
C VAL A 143 3.35 -2.39 4.99
N GLU A 144 2.19 -2.42 4.35
CA GLU A 144 0.97 -1.85 4.92
C GLU A 144 -0.26 -2.70 4.63
N SER A 145 -1.33 -2.49 5.37
CA SER A 145 -2.62 -3.14 5.12
C SER A 145 -3.75 -2.41 5.83
N PHE A 146 -4.95 -2.44 5.25
CA PHE A 146 -6.20 -2.13 5.95
C PHE A 146 -6.57 -3.18 6.99
N ASN A 147 -6.07 -4.41 6.83
CA ASN A 147 -6.41 -5.53 7.69
C ASN A 147 -5.37 -5.73 8.79
N PRO A 148 -5.69 -5.43 10.08
CA PRO A 148 -4.74 -5.63 11.16
C PRO A 148 -4.26 -7.09 11.33
N LYS A 149 -5.01 -8.08 10.80
CA LYS A 149 -4.60 -9.49 10.86
C LYS A 149 -3.38 -9.76 9.99
N ALA A 150 -3.29 -9.12 8.80
CA ALA A 150 -2.10 -9.20 7.95
C ALA A 150 -0.86 -8.71 8.71
N LEU A 151 -0.98 -7.54 9.34
CA LEU A 151 0.12 -6.94 10.10
C LEU A 151 0.54 -7.77 11.33
N LYS A 152 -0.40 -8.51 11.95
CA LYS A 152 -0.06 -9.45 13.04
C LYS A 152 0.80 -10.61 12.55
N ILE A 153 0.61 -11.08 11.33
CA ILE A 153 1.46 -12.11 10.71
C ILE A 153 2.86 -11.56 10.48
N VAL A 154 2.96 -10.35 9.93
CA VAL A 154 4.25 -9.65 9.75
C VAL A 154 4.98 -9.54 11.08
N ILE A 155 4.32 -9.05 12.14
CA ILE A 155 4.92 -8.94 13.48
C ILE A 155 5.46 -10.28 13.99
N LYS A 156 4.71 -11.35 13.76
CA LYS A 156 5.07 -12.69 14.25
C LYS A 156 6.26 -13.29 13.51
N LYS A 157 6.28 -13.13 12.17
CA LYS A 157 7.29 -13.74 11.29
C LYS A 157 8.54 -12.88 11.13
N ARG A 158 8.35 -11.58 10.96
CA ARG A 158 9.41 -10.60 10.66
C ARG A 158 9.18 -9.29 11.45
N PRO A 159 9.44 -9.29 12.77
CA PRO A 159 9.26 -8.11 13.63
C PRO A 159 10.18 -6.94 13.26
N ASP A 160 11.22 -7.19 12.49
CA ASP A 160 12.16 -6.22 11.93
C ASP A 160 11.55 -5.35 10.83
N ILE A 161 10.56 -5.85 10.07
CA ILE A 161 9.93 -5.10 8.99
C ILE A 161 9.13 -3.91 9.53
N LEU A 162 9.35 -2.74 8.94
CA LEU A 162 8.53 -1.55 9.17
C LEU A 162 7.13 -1.78 8.60
N ARG A 163 6.10 -1.41 9.36
CA ARG A 163 4.71 -1.68 9.00
C ARG A 163 3.80 -0.50 9.26
N GLY A 164 2.89 -0.27 8.33
CA GLY A 164 1.86 0.76 8.39
C GLY A 164 0.46 0.19 8.52
N ILE A 165 -0.41 0.96 9.15
CA ILE A 165 -1.86 0.73 9.07
C ILE A 165 -2.47 1.69 8.07
N LEU A 166 -3.20 1.14 7.11
CA LEU A 166 -4.06 1.92 6.21
C LEU A 166 -5.38 2.25 6.90
N SER A 167 -5.84 3.47 6.77
CA SER A 167 -7.14 3.89 7.28
C SER A 167 -7.74 5.03 6.44
N MET A 168 -9.04 5.21 6.60
CA MET A 168 -9.81 6.22 5.90
C MET A 168 -11.01 6.67 6.74
N GLU A 169 -11.78 7.62 6.24
CA GLU A 169 -13.02 8.07 6.88
C GLU A 169 -14.19 7.09 6.59
N TYR A 170 -14.08 5.87 7.11
CA TYR A 170 -15.07 4.80 6.89
C TYR A 170 -16.52 5.20 7.13
N LEU A 171 -16.78 6.03 8.15
CA LEU A 171 -18.15 6.43 8.53
C LEU A 171 -18.81 7.37 7.50
N LYS A 172 -18.07 7.89 6.53
CA LYS A 172 -18.62 8.62 5.38
C LYS A 172 -19.30 7.70 4.37
N GLU A 173 -18.89 6.41 4.34
CA GLU A 173 -19.53 5.42 3.48
C GLU A 173 -20.84 4.94 4.10
N GLU A 174 -21.95 4.99 3.37
CA GLU A 174 -23.28 4.60 3.86
C GLU A 174 -23.31 3.18 4.46
N LYS A 175 -22.57 2.21 3.85
CA LYS A 175 -22.50 0.82 4.33
C LYS A 175 -21.84 0.67 5.73
N HIS A 176 -21.11 1.70 6.19
CA HIS A 176 -20.39 1.69 7.47
C HIS A 176 -20.93 2.68 8.48
N LYS A 177 -21.92 3.47 8.09
CA LYS A 177 -22.52 4.51 8.91
C LYS A 177 -23.06 3.96 10.25
N GLY A 178 -22.65 4.58 11.34
CA GLY A 178 -23.03 4.16 12.69
C GLY A 178 -22.35 2.90 13.23
N SER A 179 -21.43 2.28 12.50
CA SER A 179 -20.70 1.10 12.97
C SER A 179 -19.62 1.46 13.98
N LEU A 180 -19.72 0.91 15.18
CA LEU A 180 -18.70 1.09 16.23
C LEU A 180 -17.32 0.59 15.77
N LEU A 181 -17.26 -0.56 15.08
CA LEU A 181 -16.01 -1.14 14.61
C LEU A 181 -15.31 -0.20 13.62
N TYR A 182 -16.05 0.30 12.61
CA TYR A 182 -15.46 1.21 11.63
C TYR A 182 -15.10 2.58 12.24
N GLY A 183 -15.84 3.02 13.27
CA GLY A 183 -15.45 4.19 14.06
C GLY A 183 -14.12 3.97 14.81
N LEU A 184 -13.90 2.80 15.40
CA LEU A 184 -12.64 2.46 16.07
C LEU A 184 -11.47 2.38 15.06
N LEU A 185 -11.70 1.84 13.86
CA LEU A 185 -10.70 1.78 12.79
C LEU A 185 -10.36 3.18 12.28
N GLN A 186 -11.38 4.00 11.96
CA GLN A 186 -11.21 5.38 11.52
C GLN A 186 -10.39 6.22 12.49
N HIS A 187 -10.65 6.06 13.79
CA HIS A 187 -9.94 6.79 14.84
C HIS A 187 -8.68 6.10 15.35
N LEU A 188 -8.20 5.05 14.66
CA LEU A 188 -6.95 4.35 14.95
C LEU A 188 -6.89 3.74 16.36
N MET A 189 -8.04 3.49 16.97
CA MET A 189 -8.12 3.01 18.35
C MET A 189 -7.67 1.55 18.50
N LEU A 190 -7.58 0.80 17.41
CA LEU A 190 -7.09 -0.59 17.38
C LEU A 190 -5.58 -0.71 17.11
N ASN A 191 -4.86 0.40 16.99
CA ASN A 191 -3.43 0.41 16.66
C ASN A 191 -2.56 -0.31 17.71
N PHE A 192 -3.03 -0.40 18.97
CA PHE A 192 -2.32 -1.18 20.00
C PHE A 192 -2.13 -2.66 19.63
N MET A 193 -2.97 -3.18 18.72
CA MET A 193 -2.90 -4.58 18.29
C MET A 193 -1.74 -4.85 17.33
N VAL A 194 -1.34 -3.84 16.55
CA VAL A 194 -0.36 -3.97 15.47
C VAL A 194 0.84 -3.04 15.63
N ARG A 195 0.75 -2.03 16.51
CA ARG A 195 1.81 -1.06 16.82
C ARG A 195 2.52 -0.58 15.55
N PRO A 196 1.79 0.11 14.65
CA PRO A 196 2.34 0.51 13.36
C PRO A 196 3.49 1.51 13.54
N ASP A 197 4.47 1.43 12.65
CA ASP A 197 5.61 2.35 12.57
C ASP A 197 5.20 3.64 11.82
N PHE A 198 4.23 3.54 10.91
CA PHE A 198 3.60 4.66 10.21
C PHE A 198 2.11 4.44 10.02
N ILE A 199 1.40 5.50 9.65
CA ILE A 199 -0.02 5.47 9.30
C ILE A 199 -0.16 6.03 7.90
N ALA A 200 -0.76 5.22 7.01
CA ALA A 200 -1.21 5.68 5.70
C ALA A 200 -2.70 6.04 5.78
N TYR A 201 -3.02 7.31 5.66
CA TYR A 201 -4.39 7.79 5.82
C TYR A 201 -4.88 8.53 4.57
N GLU A 202 -6.15 8.28 4.21
CA GLU A 202 -6.80 9.00 3.11
C GLU A 202 -6.66 10.53 3.28
N LYS A 203 -6.40 11.25 2.20
CA LYS A 203 -6.06 12.68 2.20
C LYS A 203 -7.07 13.59 2.91
N THR A 204 -8.35 13.20 2.94
CA THR A 204 -9.40 13.97 3.63
C THR A 204 -9.39 13.80 5.14
N GLY A 205 -8.62 12.85 5.67
CA GLY A 205 -8.65 12.44 7.07
C GLY A 205 -7.89 13.35 8.05
N TYR A 206 -7.26 14.44 7.62
CA TYR A 206 -6.47 15.32 8.49
C TYR A 206 -7.28 15.90 9.68
N ALA A 207 -8.60 16.02 9.55
CA ALA A 207 -9.49 16.49 10.61
C ALA A 207 -9.82 15.40 11.66
N VAL A 208 -9.54 14.12 11.38
CA VAL A 208 -9.85 13.00 12.27
C VAL A 208 -9.04 13.12 13.57
N TRP A 209 -9.74 13.20 14.70
CA TRP A 209 -9.10 13.44 15.99
C TRP A 209 -8.08 12.36 16.37
N GLY A 210 -8.36 11.08 16.03
CA GLY A 210 -7.44 9.98 16.31
C GLY A 210 -6.11 10.12 15.58
N LEU A 211 -6.12 10.55 14.32
CA LEU A 211 -4.91 10.82 13.54
C LEU A 211 -4.09 11.96 14.17
N ARG A 212 -4.77 13.07 14.49
CA ARG A 212 -4.14 14.22 15.15
C ARG A 212 -3.55 13.88 16.53
N PHE A 213 -4.26 13.05 17.28
CA PHE A 213 -3.79 12.57 18.58
C PHE A 213 -2.52 11.71 18.44
N VAL A 214 -2.52 10.73 17.54
CA VAL A 214 -1.37 9.86 17.32
C VAL A 214 -0.15 10.65 16.87
N ARG A 215 -0.32 11.58 15.94
CA ARG A 215 0.76 12.47 15.47
C ARG A 215 1.37 13.29 16.63
N ARG A 216 0.52 13.99 17.41
CA ARG A 216 0.98 14.87 18.49
C ARG A 216 1.60 14.11 19.66
N SER A 217 1.02 12.98 20.04
CA SER A 217 1.44 12.26 21.24
C SER A 217 2.64 11.35 21.02
N PHE A 218 2.83 10.85 19.79
CA PHE A 218 3.83 9.82 19.51
C PHE A 218 4.80 10.19 18.39
N GLY A 219 4.50 11.23 17.61
CA GLY A 219 5.32 11.62 16.45
C GLY A 219 5.37 10.51 15.38
N THR A 220 4.30 9.71 15.25
CA THR A 220 4.20 8.64 14.25
C THR A 220 4.25 9.25 12.86
N ALA A 221 4.99 8.61 11.95
CA ALA A 221 5.06 9.02 10.55
C ALA A 221 3.68 8.91 9.88
N LEU A 222 3.32 9.92 9.11
CA LEU A 222 2.06 10.00 8.39
C LEU A 222 2.31 10.07 6.89
N ILE A 223 1.75 9.12 6.16
CA ILE A 223 1.71 9.08 4.70
C ILE A 223 0.26 9.29 4.27
N THR A 224 0.02 10.06 3.22
CA THR A 224 -1.36 10.21 2.72
C THR A 224 -1.52 9.69 1.29
N TRP A 225 -2.73 9.25 0.98
CA TRP A 225 -3.16 8.68 -0.31
C TRP A 225 -4.59 9.08 -0.64
N THR A 226 -5.07 9.16 -1.87
CA THR A 226 -4.25 9.30 -3.06
C THR A 226 -4.25 10.77 -3.43
N VAL A 227 -3.09 11.37 -3.55
CA VAL A 227 -2.92 12.79 -3.88
C VAL A 227 -2.84 12.94 -5.39
N LYS A 228 -3.62 13.85 -5.98
CA LYS A 228 -3.82 13.93 -7.43
C LYS A 228 -3.38 15.26 -8.07
N SER A 229 -2.86 16.17 -7.27
CA SER A 229 -2.29 17.44 -7.79
C SER A 229 -1.27 18.03 -6.83
N ALA A 230 -0.48 18.98 -7.31
CA ALA A 230 0.48 19.72 -6.49
C ALA A 230 -0.21 20.53 -5.36
N GLU A 231 -1.42 21.05 -5.62
CA GLU A 231 -2.21 21.76 -4.63
C GLU A 231 -2.65 20.84 -3.48
N GLU A 232 -3.14 19.63 -3.82
CA GLU A 232 -3.49 18.61 -2.82
C GLU A 232 -2.27 18.16 -2.02
N GLU A 233 -1.10 18.07 -2.65
CA GLU A 233 0.15 17.75 -1.98
C GLU A 233 0.53 18.83 -0.97
N MET A 234 0.53 20.11 -1.38
CA MET A 234 0.82 21.23 -0.50
C MET A 234 -0.15 21.28 0.68
N GLU A 235 -1.44 21.04 0.44
CA GLU A 235 -2.45 20.95 1.48
C GLU A 235 -2.13 19.83 2.47
N ALA A 236 -1.84 18.63 1.99
CA ALA A 236 -1.51 17.48 2.82
C ALA A 236 -0.28 17.73 3.72
N ILE A 237 0.79 18.27 3.16
CA ILE A 237 2.01 18.62 3.92
C ILE A 237 1.69 19.72 4.97
N SER A 238 0.89 20.73 4.62
CA SER A 238 0.47 21.76 5.56
C SER A 238 -0.32 21.24 6.75
N HIS A 239 -1.06 20.13 6.55
CA HIS A 239 -1.80 19.41 7.60
C HIS A 239 -0.95 18.41 8.39
N GLY A 240 0.35 18.30 8.07
CA GLY A 240 1.32 17.53 8.84
C GLY A 240 1.50 16.08 8.38
N PHE A 241 1.13 15.74 7.16
CA PHE A 241 1.61 14.52 6.54
C PHE A 241 3.09 14.68 6.19
N ASP A 242 3.87 13.60 6.34
CA ASP A 242 5.31 13.62 6.10
C ASP A 242 5.63 13.40 4.62
N THR A 243 4.82 12.59 3.92
CA THR A 243 4.95 12.34 2.48
C THR A 243 3.62 11.87 1.89
N VAL A 244 3.60 11.67 0.56
CA VAL A 244 2.41 11.36 -0.23
C VAL A 244 2.57 10.13 -1.10
N ILE A 245 1.48 9.39 -1.28
CA ILE A 245 1.28 8.45 -2.36
C ILE A 245 0.45 9.17 -3.42
N PHE A 246 1.06 9.45 -4.58
CA PHE A 246 0.52 10.33 -5.61
C PHE A 246 0.11 9.59 -6.89
N GLU A 247 -0.83 10.18 -7.65
CA GLU A 247 -1.35 9.63 -8.90
C GLU A 247 -1.78 10.75 -9.85
N GLY A 248 -1.54 10.59 -11.15
CA GLY A 248 -2.09 11.49 -12.19
C GLY A 248 -1.34 12.81 -12.38
N TYR A 249 -0.29 13.07 -11.64
CA TYR A 249 0.62 14.22 -11.82
C TYR A 249 2.05 13.80 -11.46
N ILE A 250 3.02 14.63 -11.77
CA ILE A 250 4.43 14.41 -11.38
C ILE A 250 4.80 15.46 -10.34
N PRO A 251 5.02 15.06 -9.07
CA PRO A 251 5.45 16.00 -8.04
C PRO A 251 6.89 16.48 -8.24
N GLU A 252 7.22 17.66 -7.73
CA GLU A 252 8.60 18.09 -7.59
C GLU A 252 9.35 17.17 -6.61
N LYS A 253 10.66 16.98 -6.84
CA LYS A 253 11.51 16.15 -5.97
C LYS A 253 11.98 16.91 -4.75
#